data_1f9699d44897355fa83367b67bd2e45c
#
_entry.id   1f9699d44897355fa83367b67bd2e45c
#
_cell.length_a   1.000
_cell.length_b   1.000
_cell.length_c   1.000
_cell.angle_alpha   90.00
_cell.angle_beta   90.00
_cell.angle_gamma   90.00
#
_symmetry.space_group_name_H-M   'P 1'
#
loop_
_entity.id
_entity.type
_entity.pdbx_description
1 polymer ?
#
loop_
_entity_poly.entity_id
_entity_poly.type
_entity_poly.pdbx_seq_one_letter_code
_entity_poly.pdbx_strand_id
1 'polypeptide(L)'
;MIMQSRKTLGKGLFIAIEGTDGSGKETQSKLVAKMLRKQKYPVTEFDFPRYAEPSAWFVTQYLNGAFGALKDIGAMEASLFFALDRYAASKKIAAAVSNGRIIVSNRFVASNLAHQGSKFDDDAERRAFISWAEELEFKILQIPKPDCNIILFVTPAISQELVDQKKARVHLKGKKRDLHEQDIN
;
A
#
# COMPACT_ATOMS: atom_id res chain seq x y z
N MET A 1 14.25 24.95 -30.14
CA MET A 1 13.90 23.85 -29.22
C MET A 1 12.57 24.19 -28.55
N ILE A 2 11.46 23.63 -29.03
CA ILE A 2 10.12 23.94 -28.49
C ILE A 2 10.02 23.24 -27.14
N MET A 3 10.05 24.00 -26.04
CA MET A 3 9.73 23.48 -24.72
C MET A 3 8.25 23.01 -24.75
N GLN A 4 8.03 21.72 -24.89
CA GLN A 4 6.68 21.16 -24.70
C GLN A 4 6.24 21.47 -23.27
N SER A 5 5.17 22.26 -23.12
CA SER A 5 4.62 22.63 -21.83
C SER A 5 4.22 21.39 -21.03
N ARG A 6 4.49 21.41 -19.72
CA ARG A 6 3.98 20.39 -18.81
C ARG A 6 2.45 20.47 -18.78
N LYS A 7 1.78 19.34 -18.84
CA LYS A 7 0.34 19.27 -18.60
C LYS A 7 0.09 19.59 -17.12
N THR A 8 -0.75 20.55 -16.85
CA THR A 8 -1.20 20.89 -15.48
C THR A 8 -2.64 20.42 -15.33
N LEU A 9 -2.91 19.69 -14.23
CA LEU A 9 -4.27 19.42 -13.77
C LEU A 9 -4.63 20.54 -12.78
N GLY A 10 -5.85 21.05 -12.83
CA GLY A 10 -6.32 22.05 -11.83
C GLY A 10 -6.25 21.46 -10.41
N LYS A 11 -6.69 20.22 -10.24
CA LYS A 11 -6.48 19.36 -9.06
C LYS A 11 -5.73 18.09 -9.53
N GLY A 12 -4.78 17.62 -8.74
CA GLY A 12 -4.09 16.35 -8.97
C GLY A 12 -5.02 15.15 -8.81
N LEU A 13 -4.49 13.97 -9.12
CA LEU A 13 -5.20 12.70 -9.01
C LEU A 13 -4.40 11.75 -8.13
N PHE A 14 -5.08 10.98 -7.27
CA PHE A 14 -4.45 9.95 -6.46
C PHE A 14 -4.92 8.54 -6.89
N ILE A 15 -4.00 7.76 -7.45
CA ILE A 15 -4.22 6.38 -7.92
C ILE A 15 -3.45 5.43 -6.98
N ALA A 16 -4.16 4.46 -6.39
CA ALA A 16 -3.55 3.35 -5.66
C ALA A 16 -3.63 2.07 -6.51
N ILE A 17 -2.52 1.33 -6.58
CA ILE A 17 -2.45 0.03 -7.25
C ILE A 17 -2.36 -1.04 -6.17
N GLU A 18 -3.38 -1.85 -6.10
CA GLU A 18 -3.64 -2.83 -5.05
C GLU A 18 -3.64 -4.26 -5.62
N GLY A 19 -3.69 -5.26 -4.77
CA GLY A 19 -3.78 -6.67 -5.18
C GLY A 19 -2.97 -7.58 -4.26
N THR A 20 -3.07 -8.90 -4.48
CA THR A 20 -2.36 -9.92 -3.71
C THR A 20 -0.84 -9.87 -3.91
N ASP A 21 -0.09 -10.49 -3.02
CA ASP A 21 1.36 -10.61 -3.20
C ASP A 21 1.68 -11.39 -4.48
N GLY A 22 2.74 -11.01 -5.16
CA GLY A 22 3.06 -11.58 -6.47
C GLY A 22 2.23 -11.04 -7.65
N SER A 23 1.16 -10.26 -7.46
CA SER A 23 0.30 -9.78 -8.55
C SER A 23 0.96 -8.76 -9.52
N GLY A 24 2.22 -8.40 -9.29
CA GLY A 24 2.93 -7.46 -10.15
C GLY A 24 2.68 -5.97 -9.85
N LYS A 25 2.05 -5.63 -8.71
CA LYS A 25 1.75 -4.24 -8.32
C LYS A 25 2.92 -3.28 -8.47
N GLU A 26 4.09 -3.65 -7.96
CA GLU A 26 5.29 -2.80 -8.04
C GLU A 26 5.69 -2.52 -9.49
N THR A 27 5.65 -3.54 -10.34
CA THR A 27 5.95 -3.39 -11.77
C THR A 27 4.93 -2.50 -12.46
N GLN A 28 3.64 -2.74 -12.21
CA GLN A 28 2.57 -1.96 -12.83
C GLN A 28 2.54 -0.52 -12.35
N SER A 29 2.78 -0.24 -11.07
CA SER A 29 2.85 1.13 -10.55
C SER A 29 3.98 1.92 -11.22
N LYS A 30 5.17 1.31 -11.37
CA LYS A 30 6.30 1.93 -12.09
C LYS A 30 6.00 2.16 -13.58
N LEU A 31 5.32 1.22 -14.25
CA LEU A 31 4.92 1.36 -15.65
C LEU A 31 3.90 2.48 -15.84
N VAL A 32 2.87 2.55 -14.99
CA VAL A 32 1.86 3.62 -15.01
C VAL A 32 2.53 4.98 -14.78
N ALA A 33 3.38 5.09 -13.77
CA ALA A 33 4.12 6.33 -13.48
C ALA A 33 5.00 6.76 -14.67
N LYS A 34 5.70 5.81 -15.30
CA LYS A 34 6.53 6.05 -16.48
C LYS A 34 5.69 6.53 -17.68
N MET A 35 4.54 5.89 -17.92
CA MET A 35 3.62 6.26 -19.01
C MET A 35 3.08 7.67 -18.81
N LEU A 36 2.63 8.02 -17.62
CA LEU A 36 2.13 9.36 -17.29
C LEU A 36 3.21 10.43 -17.45
N ARG A 37 4.45 10.16 -17.01
CA ARG A 37 5.59 11.07 -17.22
C ARG A 37 5.91 11.25 -18.70
N LYS A 38 5.82 10.19 -19.50
CA LYS A 38 5.98 10.29 -20.98
C LYS A 38 4.94 11.22 -21.59
N GLN A 39 3.73 11.23 -21.03
CA GLN A 39 2.66 12.15 -21.42
C GLN A 39 2.79 13.55 -20.81
N LYS A 40 3.92 13.86 -20.12
CA LYS A 40 4.24 15.16 -19.51
C LYS A 40 3.43 15.53 -18.27
N TYR A 41 2.74 14.57 -17.64
CA TYR A 41 2.12 14.80 -16.34
C TYR A 41 3.18 14.83 -15.23
N PRO A 42 3.04 15.70 -14.21
CA PRO A 42 3.89 15.66 -13.01
C PRO A 42 3.45 14.52 -12.11
N VAL A 43 4.29 13.50 -11.94
CA VAL A 43 3.98 12.29 -11.16
C VAL A 43 4.81 12.25 -9.88
N THR A 44 4.17 11.87 -8.76
CA THR A 44 4.81 11.50 -7.49
C THR A 44 4.48 10.04 -7.20
N GLU A 45 5.48 9.25 -6.87
CA GLU A 45 5.30 7.85 -6.52
C GLU A 45 5.39 7.65 -5.02
N PHE A 46 4.56 6.73 -4.49
CA PHE A 46 4.66 6.18 -3.15
C PHE A 46 4.66 4.66 -3.22
N ASP A 47 5.32 4.05 -2.25
CA ASP A 47 5.37 2.60 -2.07
C ASP A 47 5.16 2.31 -0.58
N PHE A 48 4.05 1.67 -0.22
CA PHE A 48 3.73 1.34 1.16
C PHE A 48 3.86 -0.16 1.42
N PRO A 49 4.43 -0.55 2.58
CA PRO A 49 5.02 0.32 3.61
C PRO A 49 6.32 0.99 3.15
N ARG A 50 6.59 2.19 3.66
CA ARG A 50 7.77 2.98 3.32
C ARG A 50 8.97 2.55 4.18
N TYR A 51 9.47 1.35 3.97
CA TYR A 51 10.48 0.70 4.83
C TYR A 51 11.75 1.51 5.09
N ALA A 52 12.09 2.45 4.21
CA ALA A 52 13.23 3.35 4.40
C ALA A 52 12.92 4.53 5.37
N GLU A 53 11.67 4.73 5.73
CA GLU A 53 11.24 5.83 6.59
C GLU A 53 11.07 5.37 8.04
N PRO A 54 11.38 6.22 9.04
CA PRO A 54 11.19 5.87 10.45
C PRO A 54 9.76 5.48 10.81
N SER A 55 8.77 6.01 10.09
CA SER A 55 7.35 5.71 10.30
C SER A 55 6.99 4.24 10.03
N ALA A 56 7.77 3.52 9.25
CA ALA A 56 7.56 2.10 8.97
C ALA A 56 8.23 1.17 10.02
N TRP A 57 8.77 1.71 11.11
CA TRP A 57 9.45 0.87 12.12
C TRP A 57 8.52 -0.19 12.71
N PHE A 58 7.31 0.18 13.14
CA PHE A 58 6.35 -0.77 13.69
C PHE A 58 5.94 -1.84 12.68
N VAL A 59 5.69 -1.47 11.43
CA VAL A 59 5.40 -2.41 10.34
C VAL A 59 6.57 -3.38 10.16
N THR A 60 7.79 -2.88 10.15
CA THR A 60 9.00 -3.70 9.99
C THR A 60 9.16 -4.69 11.13
N GLN A 61 8.95 -4.27 12.39
CA GLN A 61 9.00 -5.16 13.54
C GLN A 61 7.89 -6.22 13.49
N TYR A 62 6.66 -5.82 13.15
CA TYR A 62 5.53 -6.73 12.98
C TYR A 62 5.81 -7.82 11.94
N LEU A 63 6.21 -7.43 10.73
CA LEU A 63 6.50 -8.37 9.64
C LEU A 63 7.71 -9.27 9.88
N ASN A 64 8.63 -8.86 10.76
CA ASN A 64 9.75 -9.68 11.21
C ASN A 64 9.41 -10.60 12.39
N GLY A 65 8.18 -10.51 12.96
CA GLY A 65 7.73 -11.34 14.06
C GLY A 65 8.22 -10.89 15.43
N ALA A 66 8.64 -9.62 15.59
CA ALA A 66 9.14 -9.10 16.87
C ALA A 66 8.03 -8.99 17.94
N PHE A 67 6.77 -8.94 17.51
CA PHE A 67 5.60 -8.87 18.41
C PHE A 67 4.87 -10.22 18.59
N GLY A 68 5.41 -11.31 18.04
CA GLY A 68 4.80 -12.62 18.03
C GLY A 68 4.37 -13.09 16.65
N ALA A 69 3.62 -14.21 16.58
CA ALA A 69 3.08 -14.72 15.33
C ALA A 69 1.88 -13.86 14.86
N LEU A 70 1.47 -14.03 13.60
CA LEU A 70 0.32 -13.27 13.04
C LEU A 70 -0.96 -13.42 13.88
N LYS A 71 -1.21 -14.62 14.40
CA LYS A 71 -2.37 -14.93 15.24
C LYS A 71 -2.35 -14.26 16.62
N ASP A 72 -1.16 -13.84 17.08
CA ASP A 72 -0.99 -13.24 18.40
C ASP A 72 -1.26 -11.73 18.38
N ILE A 73 -1.28 -11.13 17.18
CA ILE A 73 -1.52 -9.70 16.97
C ILE A 73 -2.90 -9.51 16.33
N GLY A 74 -3.77 -8.80 17.02
CA GLY A 74 -5.11 -8.52 16.51
C GLY A 74 -5.09 -7.71 15.21
N ALA A 75 -6.18 -7.78 14.47
CA ALA A 75 -6.33 -7.06 13.21
C ALA A 75 -6.27 -5.54 13.39
N MET A 76 -6.84 -5.04 14.49
CA MET A 76 -6.86 -3.61 14.80
C MET A 76 -5.45 -3.09 15.14
N GLU A 77 -4.72 -3.80 16.00
CA GLU A 77 -3.34 -3.44 16.39
C GLU A 77 -2.42 -3.42 15.17
N ALA A 78 -2.47 -4.48 14.36
CA ALA A 78 -1.68 -4.55 13.14
C ALA A 78 -2.03 -3.42 12.17
N SER A 79 -3.33 -3.09 12.03
CA SER A 79 -3.79 -1.99 11.17
C SER A 79 -3.21 -0.63 11.57
N LEU A 80 -3.06 -0.36 12.87
CA LEU A 80 -2.46 0.87 13.37
C LEU A 80 -1.03 1.05 12.86
N PHE A 81 -0.23 -0.02 12.81
CA PHE A 81 1.16 0.06 12.35
C PHE A 81 1.24 0.56 10.91
N PHE A 82 0.40 0.02 10.03
CA PHE A 82 0.32 0.44 8.63
C PHE A 82 -0.31 1.82 8.46
N ALA A 83 -1.32 2.15 9.26
CA ALA A 83 -1.99 3.44 9.22
C ALA A 83 -1.05 4.59 9.61
N LEU A 84 -0.21 4.41 10.64
CA LEU A 84 0.78 5.40 11.08
C LEU A 84 1.84 5.71 10.00
N ASP A 85 2.25 4.71 9.22
CA ASP A 85 3.16 4.96 8.09
C ASP A 85 2.48 5.79 6.99
N ARG A 86 1.21 5.52 6.68
CA ARG A 86 0.42 6.34 5.74
C ARG A 86 0.17 7.74 6.28
N TYR A 87 -0.16 7.86 7.57
CA TYR A 87 -0.35 9.16 8.22
C TYR A 87 0.90 10.04 8.11
N ALA A 88 2.07 9.50 8.34
CA ALA A 88 3.33 10.23 8.21
C ALA A 88 3.58 10.75 6.77
N ALA A 89 2.96 10.13 5.75
CA ALA A 89 3.00 10.58 4.36
C ALA A 89 1.86 11.55 4.01
N SER A 90 0.79 11.63 4.82
CA SER A 90 -0.48 12.27 4.46
C SER A 90 -0.34 13.71 3.98
N LYS A 91 0.46 14.53 4.68
CA LYS A 91 0.71 15.92 4.29
C LYS A 91 1.44 16.04 2.94
N LYS A 92 2.40 15.14 2.66
CA LYS A 92 3.11 15.11 1.36
C LYS A 92 2.16 14.71 0.23
N ILE A 93 1.28 13.75 0.48
CA ILE A 93 0.24 13.31 -0.46
C ILE A 93 -0.73 14.45 -0.75
N ALA A 94 -1.31 15.06 0.30
CA ALA A 94 -2.25 16.17 0.16
C ALA A 94 -1.65 17.34 -0.62
N ALA A 95 -0.43 17.76 -0.27
CA ALA A 95 0.28 18.83 -0.96
C ALA A 95 0.54 18.50 -2.43
N ALA A 96 0.93 17.26 -2.76
CA ALA A 96 1.16 16.87 -4.14
C ALA A 96 -0.14 16.93 -4.97
N VAL A 97 -1.26 16.43 -4.45
CA VAL A 97 -2.58 16.50 -5.10
C VAL A 97 -3.02 17.97 -5.29
N SER A 98 -2.88 18.79 -4.26
CA SER A 98 -3.22 20.23 -4.33
C SER A 98 -2.39 20.97 -5.39
N ASN A 99 -1.16 20.54 -5.60
CA ASN A 99 -0.25 21.10 -6.63
C ASN A 99 -0.44 20.47 -8.04
N GLY A 100 -1.57 19.82 -8.30
CA GLY A 100 -1.90 19.27 -9.62
C GLY A 100 -1.04 18.07 -10.04
N ARG A 101 -0.39 17.38 -9.09
CA ARG A 101 0.41 16.18 -9.39
C ARG A 101 -0.45 14.92 -9.39
N ILE A 102 -0.10 13.97 -10.23
CA ILE A 102 -0.68 12.61 -10.18
C ILE A 102 0.16 11.79 -9.20
N ILE A 103 -0.50 11.22 -8.20
CA ILE A 103 0.11 10.24 -7.29
C ILE A 103 -0.18 8.85 -7.83
N VAL A 104 0.85 8.03 -7.90
CA VAL A 104 0.76 6.58 -8.14
C VAL A 104 1.35 5.88 -6.93
N SER A 105 0.51 5.16 -6.18
CA SER A 105 0.94 4.40 -5.01
C SER A 105 0.93 2.90 -5.30
N ASN A 106 2.02 2.21 -4.98
CA ASN A 106 2.05 0.76 -4.83
C ASN A 106 1.56 0.44 -3.43
N ARG A 107 0.39 -0.19 -3.31
CA ARG A 107 -0.39 -0.39 -2.09
C ARG A 107 -0.88 0.91 -1.43
N PHE A 108 -1.97 0.79 -0.70
CA PHE A 108 -2.50 1.81 0.19
C PHE A 108 -3.43 1.16 1.23
N VAL A 109 -4.56 1.80 1.56
CA VAL A 109 -5.48 1.34 2.61
C VAL A 109 -6.10 -0.01 2.28
N ALA A 110 -6.50 -0.27 1.02
CA ALA A 110 -7.16 -1.51 0.64
C ALA A 110 -6.27 -2.75 0.88
N SER A 111 -4.95 -2.65 0.73
CA SER A 111 -4.02 -3.72 1.13
C SER A 111 -4.13 -4.06 2.62
N ASN A 112 -4.24 -3.06 3.50
CA ASN A 112 -4.40 -3.27 4.94
C ASN A 112 -5.77 -3.91 5.25
N LEU A 113 -6.85 -3.41 4.63
CA LEU A 113 -8.19 -3.97 4.80
C LEU A 113 -8.23 -5.45 4.39
N ALA A 114 -7.60 -5.81 3.26
CA ALA A 114 -7.55 -7.18 2.79
C ALA A 114 -6.76 -8.09 3.74
N HIS A 115 -5.52 -7.72 4.08
CA HIS A 115 -4.66 -8.56 4.92
C HIS A 115 -5.17 -8.70 6.36
N GLN A 116 -5.67 -7.65 6.97
CA GLN A 116 -6.17 -7.75 8.34
C GLN A 116 -7.62 -8.27 8.37
N GLY A 117 -8.41 -7.96 7.36
CA GLY A 117 -9.77 -8.46 7.23
C GLY A 117 -9.84 -9.97 7.01
N SER A 118 -8.79 -10.60 6.43
CA SER A 118 -8.72 -12.06 6.29
C SER A 118 -8.59 -12.81 7.62
N LYS A 119 -8.30 -12.13 8.72
CA LYS A 119 -8.25 -12.74 10.07
C LYS A 119 -9.63 -13.04 10.66
N PHE A 120 -10.70 -12.57 10.04
CA PHE A 120 -12.07 -12.77 10.51
C PHE A 120 -12.76 -13.82 9.61
N ASP A 121 -13.25 -14.88 10.23
CA ASP A 121 -14.07 -15.90 9.56
C ASP A 121 -15.51 -15.40 9.36
N ASP A 122 -16.03 -14.67 10.35
CA ASP A 122 -17.39 -14.12 10.30
C ASP A 122 -17.46 -12.84 9.46
N ASP A 123 -18.42 -12.79 8.54
CA ASP A 123 -18.61 -11.66 7.63
C ASP A 123 -19.09 -10.38 8.32
N ALA A 124 -19.82 -10.47 9.43
CA ALA A 124 -20.26 -9.29 10.17
C ALA A 124 -19.10 -8.67 10.94
N GLU A 125 -18.26 -9.49 11.57
CA GLU A 125 -17.03 -9.03 12.23
C GLU A 125 -16.06 -8.42 11.23
N ARG A 126 -15.88 -9.05 10.07
CA ARG A 126 -15.04 -8.51 8.98
C ARG A 126 -15.53 -7.16 8.50
N ARG A 127 -16.84 -7.00 8.28
CA ARG A 127 -17.44 -5.70 7.90
C ARG A 127 -17.27 -4.65 8.99
N ALA A 128 -17.45 -5.01 10.25
CA ALA A 128 -17.25 -4.11 11.38
C ALA A 128 -15.78 -3.62 11.44
N PHE A 129 -14.82 -4.54 11.28
CA PHE A 129 -13.40 -4.21 11.17
C PHE A 129 -13.12 -3.26 10.01
N ILE A 130 -13.62 -3.53 8.80
CA ILE A 130 -13.41 -2.68 7.62
C ILE A 130 -13.95 -1.28 7.89
N SER A 131 -15.16 -1.16 8.44
CA SER A 131 -15.77 0.13 8.78
C SER A 131 -14.93 0.92 9.78
N TRP A 132 -14.46 0.24 10.84
CA TRP A 132 -13.56 0.84 11.84
C TRP A 132 -12.23 1.30 11.22
N ALA A 133 -11.62 0.48 10.37
CA ALA A 133 -10.34 0.82 9.75
C ALA A 133 -10.47 1.98 8.76
N GLU A 134 -11.56 2.06 7.99
CA GLU A 134 -11.85 3.22 7.13
C GLU A 134 -12.10 4.48 7.95
N GLU A 135 -12.79 4.38 9.08
CA GLU A 135 -12.99 5.51 9.99
C GLU A 135 -11.68 6.01 10.58
N LEU A 136 -10.83 5.10 11.07
CA LEU A 136 -9.49 5.41 11.56
C LEU A 136 -8.68 6.16 10.50
N GLU A 137 -8.57 5.61 9.29
CA GLU A 137 -7.70 6.14 8.24
C GLU A 137 -8.22 7.48 7.69
N PHE A 138 -9.50 7.54 7.32
CA PHE A 138 -10.03 8.65 6.54
C PHE A 138 -10.71 9.74 7.37
N LYS A 139 -11.26 9.40 8.57
CA LYS A 139 -11.90 10.40 9.43
C LYS A 139 -10.98 10.84 10.57
N ILE A 140 -10.42 9.90 11.33
CA ILE A 140 -9.61 10.21 12.52
C ILE A 140 -8.23 10.72 12.10
N LEU A 141 -7.49 9.95 11.28
CA LEU A 141 -6.14 10.31 10.81
C LEU A 141 -6.16 11.25 9.60
N GLN A 142 -7.31 11.47 8.97
CA GLN A 142 -7.50 12.34 7.81
C GLN A 142 -6.51 12.06 6.67
N ILE A 143 -6.18 10.79 6.48
CA ILE A 143 -5.32 10.36 5.38
C ILE A 143 -6.05 10.60 4.05
N PRO A 144 -5.41 11.21 3.03
CA PRO A 144 -6.05 11.48 1.75
C PRO A 144 -6.56 10.19 1.11
N LYS A 145 -7.84 10.17 0.72
CA LYS A 145 -8.45 9.02 0.05
C LYS A 145 -8.03 8.99 -1.41
N PRO A 146 -7.64 7.81 -1.96
CA PRO A 146 -7.41 7.66 -3.39
C PRO A 146 -8.67 8.00 -4.20
N ASP A 147 -8.50 8.69 -5.32
CA ASP A 147 -9.57 8.92 -6.29
C ASP A 147 -9.88 7.64 -7.08
N CYS A 148 -8.89 6.74 -7.22
CA CYS A 148 -9.02 5.46 -7.92
C CYS A 148 -8.16 4.38 -7.27
N ASN A 149 -8.75 3.19 -7.05
CA ASN A 149 -8.03 1.97 -6.71
C ASN A 149 -8.06 1.03 -7.92
N ILE A 150 -6.88 0.60 -8.39
CA ILE A 150 -6.72 -0.41 -9.43
C ILE A 150 -6.30 -1.71 -8.76
N ILE A 151 -7.18 -2.71 -8.78
CA ILE A 151 -6.93 -4.00 -8.11
C ILE A 151 -6.42 -5.00 -9.14
N LEU A 152 -5.19 -5.48 -8.93
CA LEU A 152 -4.60 -6.56 -9.73
C LEU A 152 -4.94 -7.89 -9.08
N PHE A 153 -5.73 -8.69 -9.79
CA PHE A 153 -6.11 -10.02 -9.34
C PHE A 153 -5.26 -11.09 -10.02
N VAL A 154 -4.70 -11.99 -9.21
CA VAL A 154 -4.08 -13.25 -9.66
C VAL A 154 -4.57 -14.37 -8.75
N THR A 155 -4.62 -15.59 -9.27
CA THR A 155 -4.99 -16.76 -8.45
C THR A 155 -3.94 -17.03 -7.36
N PRO A 156 -4.30 -17.64 -6.23
CA PRO A 156 -3.35 -17.96 -5.15
C PRO A 156 -2.14 -18.75 -5.64
N ALA A 157 -2.33 -19.74 -6.51
CA ALA A 157 -1.25 -20.54 -7.07
C ALA A 157 -0.22 -19.70 -7.84
N ILE A 158 -0.67 -18.80 -8.71
CA ILE A 158 0.20 -17.88 -9.46
C ILE A 158 0.86 -16.88 -8.51
N SER A 159 0.11 -16.39 -7.51
CA SER A 159 0.64 -15.48 -6.50
C SER A 159 1.85 -16.08 -5.78
N GLN A 160 1.74 -17.32 -5.31
CA GLN A 160 2.81 -18.02 -4.60
C GLN A 160 4.04 -18.25 -5.49
N GLU A 161 3.85 -18.73 -6.72
CA GLU A 161 4.93 -18.90 -7.68
C GLU A 161 5.71 -17.59 -7.91
N LEU A 162 5.01 -16.48 -8.10
CA LEU A 162 5.62 -15.17 -8.33
C LEU A 162 6.29 -14.59 -7.07
N VAL A 163 5.79 -14.92 -5.87
CA VAL A 163 6.45 -14.56 -4.60
C VAL A 163 7.77 -15.32 -4.46
N ASP A 164 7.81 -16.61 -4.77
CA ASP A 164 9.01 -17.44 -4.65
C ASP A 164 10.13 -17.02 -5.63
N GLN A 165 9.77 -16.41 -6.75
CA GLN A 165 10.73 -15.86 -7.71
C GLN A 165 11.36 -14.54 -7.24
N LYS A 166 10.82 -13.88 -6.19
CA LYS A 166 11.38 -12.62 -5.68
C LYS A 166 12.71 -12.84 -4.97
N LYS A 167 13.59 -11.85 -5.10
CA LYS A 167 14.84 -11.81 -4.34
C LYS A 167 14.57 -11.51 -2.86
N ALA A 168 15.46 -12.00 -1.98
CA ALA A 168 15.42 -11.67 -0.55
C ALA A 168 15.39 -10.14 -0.33
N ARG A 169 14.59 -9.68 0.64
CA ARG A 169 14.37 -8.25 0.92
C ARG A 169 15.19 -7.81 2.12
N VAL A 170 15.79 -6.63 2.04
CA VAL A 170 16.65 -6.08 3.10
C VAL A 170 15.88 -5.89 4.42
N HIS A 171 14.65 -5.36 4.37
CA HIS A 171 13.83 -5.11 5.57
C HIS A 171 13.38 -6.41 6.29
N LEU A 172 13.46 -7.56 5.62
CA LEU A 172 13.19 -8.88 6.18
C LEU A 172 14.46 -9.58 6.69
N LYS A 173 15.55 -8.85 6.93
CA LYS A 173 16.84 -9.42 7.37
C LYS A 173 17.30 -10.57 6.47
N GLY A 174 17.10 -10.44 5.14
CA GLY A 174 17.48 -11.44 4.15
C GLY A 174 16.47 -12.59 3.94
N LYS A 175 15.36 -12.64 4.65
CA LYS A 175 14.29 -13.62 4.37
C LYS A 175 13.60 -13.31 3.04
N LYS A 176 13.14 -14.36 2.36
CA LYS A 176 12.39 -14.21 1.09
C LYS A 176 10.94 -13.78 1.32
N ARG A 177 10.32 -14.27 2.40
CA ARG A 177 8.91 -14.04 2.75
C ARG A 177 8.78 -13.34 4.09
N ASP A 178 7.85 -12.41 4.23
CA ASP A 178 7.40 -11.87 5.51
C ASP A 178 6.34 -12.79 6.16
N LEU A 179 5.81 -12.41 7.32
CA LEU A 179 4.81 -13.22 8.02
C LEU A 179 3.53 -13.41 7.19
N HIS A 180 3.06 -12.40 6.47
CA HIS A 180 1.86 -12.51 5.64
C HIS A 180 2.08 -13.42 4.43
N GLU A 181 3.28 -13.39 3.82
CA GLU A 181 3.63 -14.22 2.68
C GLU A 181 3.93 -15.68 3.07
N GLN A 182 4.15 -15.97 4.36
CA GLN A 182 4.35 -17.31 4.90
C GLN A 182 3.02 -18.00 5.24
N ASP A 183 1.99 -17.22 5.55
CA ASP A 183 0.65 -17.72 5.85
C ASP A 183 -0.06 -18.07 4.53
N ILE A 184 -0.31 -19.37 4.33
CA ILE A 184 -0.84 -19.93 3.08
C ILE A 184 -2.34 -20.26 3.20
N ASN A 185 -2.94 -20.09 4.38
CA ASN A 185 -4.34 -20.43 4.65
C ASN A 185 -5.30 -19.30 4.31
#